data_e387718a0c9ed81aeb7be16a4f9e44ae
#
_entry.id   e387718a0c9ed81aeb7be16a4f9e44ae
#
_cell.length_a   1.000
_cell.length_b   1.000
_cell.length_c   1.000
_cell.angle_alpha   90.00
_cell.angle_beta   90.00
_cell.angle_gamma   90.00
#
_symmetry.space_group_name_H-M   'P 1'
#
loop_
_entity.id
_entity.type
_entity.pdbx_description
1 polymer ?
#
loop_
_entity_poly.entity_id
_entity_poly.type
_entity_poly.pdbx_seq_one_letter_code
_entity_poly.pdbx_strand_id
1 'polypeptide(L)'
;LWQEYIAQHPGGYRYTQFCYHLSQYNLTPEPTTILADTYIPGEKLFVDFAGDTLAYVDRETGEMVNVQVFVACLPCTDYSYAICVPSQRSEDFIYAIEQCLLSFGGVPRILVPDNLKAAVIKSDRYEPEINHTLEDMGNHYGFVVIPARPRKPKDKSLVEDQVRLIYRRVYAKLRNQTFFS
;
A
#
# COMPACT_ATOMS: atom_id res chain seq x y z
N LEU A 1 1.30 -2.93 20.52
CA LEU A 1 0.52 -3.92 21.27
C LEU A 1 1.19 -4.36 22.57
N TRP A 2 2.42 -4.94 22.54
CA TRP A 2 3.06 -5.40 23.80
C TRP A 2 3.39 -4.27 24.76
N GLN A 3 3.87 -3.13 24.29
CA GLN A 3 4.15 -1.97 25.12
C GLN A 3 2.88 -1.41 25.79
N GLU A 4 1.76 -1.44 25.10
CA GLU A 4 0.45 -1.04 25.63
C GLU A 4 -0.07 -2.06 26.65
N TYR A 5 0.08 -3.35 26.32
CA TYR A 5 -0.27 -4.43 27.25
C TYR A 5 0.51 -4.31 28.55
N ILE A 6 1.84 -4.13 28.50
CA ILE A 6 2.67 -4.06 29.71
C ILE A 6 2.44 -2.78 30.53
N ALA A 7 2.05 -1.67 29.86
CA ALA A 7 1.67 -0.44 30.54
C ALA A 7 0.40 -0.60 31.38
N GLN A 8 -0.56 -1.41 30.90
CA GLN A 8 -1.79 -1.74 31.65
C GLN A 8 -1.62 -2.90 32.62
N HIS A 9 -0.65 -3.79 32.34
CA HIS A 9 -0.37 -4.99 33.12
C HIS A 9 1.13 -5.12 33.45
N PRO A 10 1.66 -4.35 34.41
CA PRO A 10 3.12 -4.33 34.73
C PRO A 10 3.71 -5.69 35.10
N GLY A 11 2.90 -6.59 35.64
CA GLY A 11 3.28 -8.00 35.96
C GLY A 11 2.89 -9.01 34.85
N GLY A 12 2.48 -8.55 33.69
CA GLY A 12 1.99 -9.38 32.59
C GLY A 12 3.09 -10.14 31.85
N TYR A 13 2.70 -10.76 30.74
CA TYR A 13 3.60 -11.59 29.94
C TYR A 13 4.80 -10.78 29.40
N ARG A 14 5.99 -11.39 29.46
CA ARG A 14 7.16 -10.86 28.74
C ARG A 14 6.95 -10.93 27.24
N TYR A 15 7.70 -10.15 26.48
CA TYR A 15 7.53 -10.00 25.02
C TYR A 15 7.37 -11.33 24.28
N THR A 16 8.23 -12.31 24.57
CA THR A 16 8.18 -13.63 23.91
C THR A 16 6.89 -14.41 24.24
N GLN A 17 6.46 -14.38 25.49
CA GLN A 17 5.22 -15.03 25.92
C GLN A 17 3.99 -14.33 25.33
N PHE A 18 4.00 -12.99 25.30
CA PHE A 18 2.96 -12.21 24.67
C PHE A 18 2.83 -12.55 23.17
N CYS A 19 3.95 -12.59 22.44
CA CYS A 19 3.97 -12.98 21.03
C CYS A 19 3.48 -14.41 20.83
N TYR A 20 3.85 -15.34 21.71
CA TYR A 20 3.37 -16.72 21.66
C TYR A 20 1.85 -16.78 21.80
N HIS A 21 1.27 -16.15 22.81
CA HIS A 21 -0.19 -16.15 23.00
C HIS A 21 -0.92 -15.41 21.86
N LEU A 22 -0.35 -14.29 21.37
CA LEU A 22 -0.90 -13.56 20.25
C LEU A 22 -0.89 -14.41 18.97
N SER A 23 0.17 -15.17 18.72
CA SER A 23 0.24 -16.07 17.56
C SER A 23 -0.77 -17.21 17.64
N GLN A 24 -1.05 -17.73 18.85
CA GLN A 24 -2.10 -18.74 19.04
C GLN A 24 -3.50 -18.18 18.77
N TYR A 25 -3.71 -16.89 18.99
CA TYR A 25 -4.98 -16.23 18.68
C TYR A 25 -5.18 -15.98 17.16
N ASN A 26 -4.09 -15.81 16.44
CA ASN A 26 -4.06 -15.55 15.00
C ASN A 26 -3.78 -16.83 14.17
N LEU A 27 -4.26 -17.99 14.61
CA LEU A 27 -4.05 -19.26 13.93
C LEU A 27 -4.80 -19.36 12.59
N THR A 28 -4.30 -18.69 11.58
CA THR A 28 -4.40 -19.14 10.20
C THR A 28 -3.03 -19.00 9.55
N PRO A 29 -2.24 -20.07 9.42
CA PRO A 29 -1.02 -20.02 8.63
C PRO A 29 -1.40 -19.93 7.16
N GLU A 30 -1.39 -18.73 6.60
CA GLU A 30 -1.39 -18.58 5.16
C GLU A 30 0.01 -18.96 4.64
N PRO A 31 0.11 -19.90 3.69
CA PRO A 31 1.39 -20.25 3.10
C PRO A 31 1.93 -19.08 2.31
N THR A 32 2.96 -18.43 2.82
CA THR A 32 3.73 -17.40 2.10
C THR A 32 4.54 -18.08 1.00
N THR A 33 4.02 -18.06 -0.22
CA THR A 33 4.81 -18.44 -1.39
C THR A 33 5.65 -17.25 -1.79
N ILE A 34 6.92 -17.22 -1.41
CA ILE A 34 7.87 -16.19 -1.81
C ILE A 34 8.21 -16.46 -3.29
N LEU A 35 7.71 -15.62 -4.19
CA LEU A 35 8.04 -15.62 -5.62
C LEU A 35 9.12 -14.58 -5.95
N ALA A 36 9.97 -14.23 -4.98
CA ALA A 36 11.00 -13.21 -5.12
C ALA A 36 11.94 -13.45 -6.33
N ASP A 37 12.27 -14.71 -6.61
CA ASP A 37 13.16 -15.08 -7.71
C ASP A 37 12.54 -14.92 -9.11
N THR A 38 11.25 -14.58 -9.21
CA THR A 38 10.54 -14.44 -10.49
C THR A 38 10.53 -13.00 -10.99
N TYR A 39 10.93 -12.03 -10.18
CA TYR A 39 10.87 -10.61 -10.52
C TYR A 39 12.24 -10.02 -10.81
N ILE A 40 12.33 -9.28 -11.91
CA ILE A 40 13.56 -8.56 -12.31
C ILE A 40 13.59 -7.20 -11.58
N PRO A 41 14.72 -6.83 -10.94
CA PRO A 41 14.85 -5.53 -10.29
C PRO A 41 14.58 -4.37 -11.27
N GLY A 42 13.76 -3.39 -10.83
CA GLY A 42 13.41 -2.22 -11.64
C GLY A 42 12.44 -2.50 -12.79
N GLU A 43 11.97 -3.75 -12.95
CA GLU A 43 11.00 -4.06 -14.00
C GLU A 43 9.59 -3.60 -13.63
N LYS A 44 9.09 -3.98 -12.44
CA LYS A 44 7.70 -3.75 -12.05
C LYS A 44 7.59 -2.97 -10.76
N LEU A 45 6.61 -2.06 -10.73
CA LEU A 45 6.13 -1.38 -9.53
C LEU A 45 4.65 -1.68 -9.38
N PHE A 46 4.29 -2.34 -8.31
CA PHE A 46 2.89 -2.56 -7.96
C PHE A 46 2.37 -1.40 -7.13
N VAL A 47 1.15 -0.95 -7.42
CA VAL A 47 0.52 0.18 -6.73
C VAL A 47 -0.94 -0.12 -6.42
N ASP A 48 -1.37 0.31 -5.23
CA ASP A 48 -2.74 0.16 -4.74
C ASP A 48 -3.06 1.23 -3.68
N PHE A 49 -4.31 1.30 -3.25
CA PHE A 49 -4.73 2.02 -2.06
C PHE A 49 -5.02 1.04 -0.92
N ALA A 50 -4.60 1.38 0.30
CA ALA A 50 -5.06 0.68 1.49
C ALA A 50 -6.59 0.81 1.62
N GLY A 51 -7.25 -0.26 2.06
CA GLY A 51 -8.71 -0.26 2.18
C GLY A 51 -9.23 0.70 3.26
N ASP A 52 -8.46 0.84 4.37
CA ASP A 52 -8.81 1.76 5.45
C ASP A 52 -8.18 3.14 5.23
N THR A 53 -8.82 4.17 5.76
CA THR A 53 -8.33 5.55 5.75
C THR A 53 -7.56 5.89 7.02
N LEU A 54 -6.69 6.88 6.95
CA LEU A 54 -6.21 7.63 8.11
C LEU A 54 -6.99 8.94 8.22
N ALA A 55 -6.89 9.62 9.36
CA ALA A 55 -7.57 10.89 9.56
C ALA A 55 -6.68 11.87 10.32
N TYR A 56 -6.91 13.15 10.07
CA TYR A 56 -6.39 14.25 10.86
C TYR A 56 -7.51 15.25 11.21
N VAL A 57 -7.27 16.08 12.22
CA VAL A 57 -8.20 17.14 12.59
C VAL A 57 -7.70 18.43 11.94
N ASP A 58 -8.55 19.05 11.15
CA ASP A 58 -8.30 20.39 10.61
C ASP A 58 -8.32 21.40 11.75
N ARG A 59 -7.25 22.21 11.86
CA ARG A 59 -7.10 23.18 12.96
C ARG A 59 -8.03 24.36 12.86
N GLU A 60 -8.47 24.70 11.66
CA GLU A 60 -9.33 25.85 11.44
C GLU A 60 -10.79 25.50 11.69
N THR A 61 -11.24 24.35 11.21
CA THR A 61 -12.64 23.91 11.31
C THR A 61 -12.91 23.01 12.50
N GLY A 62 -11.90 22.34 13.05
CA GLY A 62 -12.03 21.31 14.07
C GLY A 62 -12.63 20.00 13.55
N GLU A 63 -12.85 19.88 12.25
CA GLU A 63 -13.44 18.69 11.62
C GLU A 63 -12.39 17.60 11.39
N MET A 64 -12.86 16.35 11.45
CA MET A 64 -12.02 15.19 11.14
C MET A 64 -12.03 14.94 9.62
N VAL A 65 -10.86 15.05 9.01
CA VAL A 65 -10.64 14.85 7.57
C VAL A 65 -10.03 13.48 7.33
N ASN A 66 -10.72 12.64 6.56
CA ASN A 66 -10.20 11.34 6.16
C ASN A 66 -9.29 11.46 4.94
N VAL A 67 -8.18 10.72 4.94
CA VAL A 67 -7.22 10.64 3.85
C VAL A 67 -7.03 9.20 3.41
N GLN A 68 -6.76 9.02 2.12
CA GLN A 68 -6.46 7.73 1.53
C GLN A 68 -4.95 7.43 1.66
N VAL A 69 -4.59 6.17 1.79
CA VAL A 69 -3.19 5.76 1.86
C VAL A 69 -2.83 5.01 0.58
N PHE A 70 -2.05 5.68 -0.26
CA PHE A 70 -1.43 5.06 -1.43
C PHE A 70 -0.25 4.20 -1.00
N VAL A 71 -0.12 3.04 -1.62
CA VAL A 71 0.92 2.04 -1.36
C VAL A 71 1.55 1.63 -2.67
N ALA A 72 2.88 1.61 -2.69
CA ALA A 72 3.64 1.09 -3.82
C ALA A 72 4.72 0.12 -3.34
N CYS A 73 5.02 -0.94 -4.11
CA CYS A 73 6.09 -1.87 -3.77
C CYS A 73 6.85 -2.38 -4.99
N LEU A 74 8.16 -2.58 -4.81
CA LEU A 74 9.04 -3.26 -5.74
C LEU A 74 9.11 -4.74 -5.36
N PRO A 75 8.57 -5.65 -6.19
CA PRO A 75 8.34 -7.05 -5.79
C PRO A 75 9.61 -7.85 -5.51
N CYS A 76 10.75 -7.47 -6.09
CA CYS A 76 12.01 -8.19 -5.91
C CYS A 76 12.77 -7.85 -4.62
N THR A 77 12.45 -6.72 -3.98
CA THR A 77 13.21 -6.21 -2.82
C THR A 77 12.35 -5.95 -1.59
N ASP A 78 11.04 -6.15 -1.68
CA ASP A 78 10.04 -5.73 -0.68
C ASP A 78 10.15 -4.23 -0.29
N TYR A 79 10.87 -3.45 -1.11
CA TYR A 79 10.99 -2.02 -0.88
C TYR A 79 9.67 -1.36 -1.23
N SER A 80 9.09 -0.67 -0.26
CA SER A 80 7.74 -0.11 -0.37
C SER A 80 7.72 1.36 0.01
N TYR A 81 6.79 2.06 -0.59
CA TYR A 81 6.49 3.47 -0.36
C TYR A 81 5.02 3.62 0.02
N ALA A 82 4.73 4.54 0.92
CA ALA A 82 3.35 4.90 1.26
C ALA A 82 3.24 6.41 1.47
N ILE A 83 2.14 6.98 1.00
CA ILE A 83 1.81 8.39 1.17
C ILE A 83 0.31 8.57 1.40
N CYS A 84 -0.06 9.55 2.24
CA CYS A 84 -1.44 9.97 2.40
C CYS A 84 -1.81 10.98 1.32
N VAL A 85 -2.96 10.79 0.69
CA VAL A 85 -3.54 11.71 -0.29
C VAL A 85 -5.01 11.98 0.04
N PRO A 86 -5.57 13.13 -0.40
CA PRO A 86 -6.94 13.49 -0.06
C PRO A 86 -7.99 12.49 -0.56
N SER A 87 -7.81 11.94 -1.75
CA SER A 87 -8.78 11.06 -2.39
C SER A 87 -8.13 9.97 -3.26
N GLN A 88 -8.97 9.07 -3.82
CA GLN A 88 -8.54 8.10 -4.83
C GLN A 88 -8.80 8.61 -6.26
N ARG A 89 -8.93 9.92 -6.46
CA ARG A 89 -9.10 10.50 -7.80
C ARG A 89 -7.80 10.43 -8.60
N SER A 90 -7.92 10.56 -9.91
CA SER A 90 -6.77 10.46 -10.83
C SER A 90 -5.67 11.45 -10.52
N GLU A 91 -6.01 12.67 -10.12
CA GLU A 91 -5.05 13.73 -9.76
C GLU A 91 -4.19 13.32 -8.55
N ASP A 92 -4.84 12.87 -7.48
CA ASP A 92 -4.17 12.42 -6.25
C ASP A 92 -3.36 11.14 -6.48
N PHE A 93 -3.85 10.26 -7.34
CA PHE A 93 -3.16 9.03 -7.72
C PHE A 93 -1.89 9.31 -8.52
N ILE A 94 -1.95 10.21 -9.50
CA ILE A 94 -0.79 10.66 -10.28
C ILE A 94 0.24 11.35 -9.40
N TYR A 95 -0.21 12.25 -8.51
CA TYR A 95 0.66 12.88 -7.53
C TYR A 95 1.38 11.84 -6.66
N ALA A 96 0.65 10.83 -6.16
CA ALA A 96 1.24 9.79 -5.32
C ALA A 96 2.30 8.95 -6.08
N ILE A 97 2.06 8.64 -7.37
CA ILE A 97 3.04 7.96 -8.21
C ILE A 97 4.28 8.83 -8.38
N GLU A 98 4.13 10.12 -8.71
CA GLU A 98 5.25 11.04 -8.87
C GLU A 98 6.13 11.10 -7.61
N GLN A 99 5.51 11.26 -6.44
CA GLN A 99 6.23 11.28 -5.16
C GLN A 99 6.93 9.93 -4.88
N CYS A 100 6.31 8.82 -5.28
CA CYS A 100 6.91 7.50 -5.18
C CYS A 100 8.17 7.37 -6.06
N LEU A 101 8.10 7.79 -7.32
CA LEU A 101 9.23 7.76 -8.25
C LEU A 101 10.38 8.63 -7.76
N LEU A 102 10.08 9.83 -7.25
CA LEU A 102 11.06 10.73 -6.64
C LEU A 102 11.72 10.09 -5.42
N SER A 103 10.95 9.45 -4.55
CA SER A 103 11.45 8.76 -3.36
C SER A 103 12.34 7.56 -3.70
N PHE A 104 12.02 6.83 -4.74
CA PHE A 104 12.83 5.68 -5.20
C PHE A 104 14.07 6.12 -5.99
N GLY A 105 14.10 7.35 -6.48
CA GLY A 105 15.20 7.86 -7.30
C GLY A 105 15.32 7.17 -8.66
N GLY A 106 14.19 6.60 -9.15
CA GLY A 106 14.17 5.88 -10.41
C GLY A 106 12.77 5.55 -10.89
N VAL A 107 12.69 5.13 -12.14
CA VAL A 107 11.43 4.80 -12.83
C VAL A 107 11.41 3.31 -13.18
N PRO A 108 10.38 2.54 -12.80
CA PRO A 108 10.22 1.16 -13.20
C PRO A 108 9.89 1.09 -14.71
N ARG A 109 10.08 -0.07 -15.32
CA ARG A 109 9.63 -0.25 -16.73
C ARG A 109 8.13 -0.41 -16.84
N ILE A 110 7.49 -1.00 -15.83
CA ILE A 110 6.08 -1.35 -15.83
C ILE A 110 5.45 -0.90 -14.52
N LEU A 111 4.41 -0.08 -14.60
CA LEU A 111 3.52 0.23 -13.49
C LEU A 111 2.33 -0.73 -13.51
N VAL A 112 2.07 -1.40 -12.39
CA VAL A 112 1.01 -2.41 -12.25
C VAL A 112 -0.02 -1.94 -11.22
N PRO A 113 -1.06 -1.19 -11.61
CA PRO A 113 -2.17 -0.84 -10.73
C PRO A 113 -3.11 -2.03 -10.51
N ASP A 114 -3.61 -2.20 -9.28
CA ASP A 114 -4.60 -3.21 -8.97
C ASP A 114 -6.03 -2.71 -9.26
N ASN A 115 -6.43 -2.74 -10.52
CA ASN A 115 -7.80 -2.45 -10.99
C ASN A 115 -8.41 -1.14 -10.43
N LEU A 116 -7.59 -0.16 -10.13
CA LEU A 116 -8.01 1.13 -9.59
C LEU A 116 -8.80 1.91 -10.64
N LYS A 117 -9.97 2.42 -10.27
CA LYS A 117 -10.77 3.30 -11.14
C LYS A 117 -10.00 4.54 -11.60
N ALA A 118 -9.03 4.99 -10.80
CA ALA A 118 -8.14 6.11 -11.16
C ALA A 118 -7.16 5.75 -12.29
N ALA A 119 -6.78 4.47 -12.41
CA ALA A 119 -5.84 3.99 -13.42
C ALA A 119 -6.53 3.40 -14.65
N VAL A 120 -7.70 2.77 -14.48
CA VAL A 120 -8.39 2.00 -15.52
C VAL A 120 -9.80 2.50 -15.67
N ILE A 121 -10.13 3.04 -16.86
CA ILE A 121 -11.48 3.53 -17.20
C ILE A 121 -12.41 2.34 -17.42
N LYS A 122 -11.92 1.33 -18.14
CA LYS A 122 -12.68 0.12 -18.45
C LYS A 122 -11.80 -1.12 -18.23
N SER A 123 -12.25 -1.97 -17.33
CA SER A 123 -11.56 -3.23 -17.07
C SER A 123 -11.96 -4.26 -18.14
N ASP A 124 -11.04 -4.59 -19.03
CA ASP A 124 -11.16 -5.68 -19.99
C ASP A 124 -10.00 -6.65 -19.81
N ARG A 125 -10.21 -7.93 -20.16
CA ARG A 125 -9.19 -8.97 -20.01
C ARG A 125 -8.06 -8.85 -21.04
N TYR A 126 -8.37 -8.32 -22.20
CA TYR A 126 -7.46 -8.27 -23.36
C TYR A 126 -7.01 -6.85 -23.69
N GLU A 127 -7.92 -5.87 -23.56
CA GLU A 127 -7.67 -4.47 -23.89
C GLU A 127 -8.25 -3.55 -22.79
N PRO A 128 -7.58 -3.42 -21.62
CA PRO A 128 -8.02 -2.48 -20.60
C PRO A 128 -7.83 -1.04 -21.09
N GLU A 129 -8.85 -0.21 -20.93
CA GLU A 129 -8.76 1.21 -21.24
C GLU A 129 -8.11 1.95 -20.06
N ILE A 130 -6.89 2.43 -20.27
CA ILE A 130 -6.11 3.15 -19.26
C ILE A 130 -6.54 4.62 -19.23
N ASN A 131 -6.45 5.23 -18.04
CA ASN A 131 -6.65 6.67 -17.90
C ASN A 131 -5.60 7.43 -18.71
N HIS A 132 -6.04 8.32 -19.61
CA HIS A 132 -5.18 9.06 -20.53
C HIS A 132 -4.07 9.85 -19.81
N THR A 133 -4.38 10.49 -18.67
CA THR A 133 -3.38 11.23 -17.91
C THR A 133 -2.29 10.32 -17.35
N LEU A 134 -2.64 9.10 -16.95
CA LEU A 134 -1.68 8.10 -16.50
C LEU A 134 -0.84 7.55 -17.68
N GLU A 135 -1.43 7.42 -18.85
CA GLU A 135 -0.74 7.04 -20.08
C GLU A 135 0.26 8.12 -20.50
N ASP A 136 -0.15 9.39 -20.48
CA ASP A 136 0.73 10.54 -20.75
C ASP A 136 1.90 10.59 -19.75
N MET A 137 1.64 10.35 -18.47
CA MET A 137 2.69 10.22 -17.45
C MET A 137 3.66 9.07 -17.77
N GLY A 138 3.13 7.92 -18.20
CA GLY A 138 3.93 6.78 -18.65
C GLY A 138 4.84 7.14 -19.83
N ASN A 139 4.31 7.85 -20.81
CA ASN A 139 5.08 8.34 -21.95
C ASN A 139 6.16 9.35 -21.55
N HIS A 140 5.85 10.25 -20.59
CA HIS A 140 6.80 11.25 -20.08
C HIS A 140 7.97 10.62 -19.32
N TYR A 141 7.69 9.71 -18.42
CA TYR A 141 8.71 9.07 -17.56
C TYR A 141 9.34 7.81 -18.17
N GLY A 142 8.76 7.25 -19.24
CA GLY A 142 9.25 6.07 -19.94
C GLY A 142 8.85 4.75 -19.29
N PHE A 143 7.66 4.66 -18.70
CA PHE A 143 7.08 3.40 -18.20
C PHE A 143 5.78 3.03 -18.93
N VAL A 144 5.46 1.73 -18.92
CA VAL A 144 4.19 1.22 -19.46
C VAL A 144 3.25 0.87 -18.32
N VAL A 145 1.96 1.18 -18.47
CA VAL A 145 0.92 0.80 -17.51
C VAL A 145 0.31 -0.54 -17.93
N ILE A 146 0.44 -1.55 -17.09
CA ILE A 146 -0.16 -2.87 -17.31
C ILE A 146 -0.96 -3.24 -16.06
N PRO A 147 -2.29 -3.10 -16.04
CA PRO A 147 -3.11 -3.45 -14.90
C PRO A 147 -2.97 -4.92 -14.49
N ALA A 148 -3.10 -5.18 -13.18
CA ALA A 148 -3.09 -6.54 -12.68
C ALA A 148 -4.22 -7.38 -13.32
N ARG A 149 -3.91 -8.61 -13.66
CA ARG A 149 -4.87 -9.49 -14.35
C ARG A 149 -6.02 -9.87 -13.41
N PRO A 150 -7.27 -9.68 -13.84
CA PRO A 150 -8.42 -10.09 -13.03
C PRO A 150 -8.37 -11.60 -12.74
N ARG A 151 -8.71 -12.00 -11.51
CA ARG A 151 -8.76 -13.39 -11.03
C ARG A 151 -7.44 -14.17 -11.01
N LYS A 152 -6.28 -13.50 -10.94
CA LYS A 152 -5.00 -14.16 -10.65
C LYS A 152 -4.49 -13.72 -9.27
N PRO A 153 -4.80 -14.45 -8.19
CA PRO A 153 -4.43 -14.08 -6.82
C PRO A 153 -2.91 -13.92 -6.62
N LYS A 154 -2.11 -14.67 -7.37
CA LYS A 154 -0.64 -14.60 -7.27
C LYS A 154 -0.05 -13.26 -7.70
N ASP A 155 -0.70 -12.56 -8.62
CA ASP A 155 -0.23 -11.23 -9.09
C ASP A 155 -0.52 -10.15 -8.02
N LYS A 156 -1.51 -10.40 -7.13
CA LYS A 156 -1.97 -9.48 -6.08
C LYS A 156 -1.31 -9.70 -4.71
N SER A 157 -0.86 -10.94 -4.44
CA SER A 157 -0.39 -11.33 -3.10
C SER A 157 0.70 -10.42 -2.55
N LEU A 158 1.59 -9.93 -3.40
CA LEU A 158 2.71 -9.05 -2.99
C LEU A 158 2.22 -7.67 -2.53
N VAL A 159 1.30 -7.05 -3.27
CA VAL A 159 0.73 -5.75 -2.86
C VAL A 159 -0.12 -5.92 -1.60
N GLU A 160 -0.92 -6.98 -1.53
CA GLU A 160 -1.72 -7.31 -0.36
C GLU A 160 -0.84 -7.52 0.89
N ASP A 161 0.32 -8.19 0.74
CA ASP A 161 1.28 -8.37 1.83
C ASP A 161 1.92 -7.03 2.24
N GLN A 162 2.23 -6.14 1.30
CA GLN A 162 2.74 -4.79 1.61
C GLN A 162 1.68 -3.92 2.27
N VAL A 163 0.44 -3.95 1.81
CA VAL A 163 -0.68 -3.29 2.48
C VAL A 163 -0.81 -3.81 3.91
N ARG A 164 -0.76 -5.14 4.12
CA ARG A 164 -0.77 -5.76 5.46
C ARG A 164 0.40 -5.31 6.33
N LEU A 165 1.59 -5.14 5.74
CA LEU A 165 2.76 -4.61 6.43
C LEU A 165 2.55 -3.17 6.88
N ILE A 166 1.95 -2.33 6.04
CA ILE A 166 1.58 -0.94 6.37
C ILE A 166 0.56 -0.91 7.52
N TYR A 167 -0.46 -1.77 7.51
CA TYR A 167 -1.38 -1.89 8.63
C TYR A 167 -0.65 -2.18 9.95
N ARG A 168 0.32 -3.07 9.93
CA ARG A 168 1.10 -3.41 11.14
C ARG A 168 2.08 -2.32 11.56
N ARG A 169 2.74 -1.67 10.62
CA ARG A 169 3.83 -0.71 10.90
C ARG A 169 3.35 0.73 11.04
N VAL A 170 2.31 1.11 10.35
CA VAL A 170 1.77 2.48 10.32
C VAL A 170 0.48 2.53 11.14
N TYR A 171 -0.60 1.96 10.65
CA TYR A 171 -1.91 2.06 11.28
C TYR A 171 -1.91 1.62 12.76
N ALA A 172 -1.30 0.46 13.06
CA ALA A 172 -1.26 -0.05 14.41
C ALA A 172 -0.51 0.87 15.38
N LYS A 173 0.51 1.59 14.91
CA LYS A 173 1.27 2.55 15.73
C LYS A 173 0.54 3.88 15.86
N LEU A 174 -0.20 4.30 14.84
CA LEU A 174 -0.87 5.60 14.78
C LEU A 174 -2.30 5.57 15.34
N ARG A 175 -2.87 4.41 15.61
CA ARG A 175 -4.29 4.24 16.00
C ARG A 175 -4.75 5.04 17.22
N ASN A 176 -3.81 5.38 18.13
CA ASN A 176 -4.09 6.14 19.34
C ASN A 176 -3.54 7.58 19.27
N GLN A 177 -3.14 8.04 18.08
CA GLN A 177 -2.60 9.38 17.88
C GLN A 177 -3.61 10.23 17.10
N THR A 178 -3.76 11.47 17.53
CA THR A 178 -4.55 12.48 16.82
C THR A 178 -3.58 13.39 16.10
N PHE A 179 -3.74 13.53 14.79
CA PHE A 179 -2.95 14.41 13.95
C PHE A 179 -3.72 15.69 13.69
N PHE A 180 -3.00 16.79 13.58
CA PHE A 180 -3.55 18.11 13.27
C PHE A 180 -2.79 18.68 12.08
N SER A 181 -3.51 19.33 11.16
CA SER A 181 -2.90 20.03 10.03
C SER A 181 -3.36 21.49 10.01
#